data_96c3f59801d5b004037ace971fe21ec5
#
_entry.id   96c3f59801d5b004037ace971fe21ec5
#
_cell.length_a   1.000
_cell.length_b   1.000
_cell.length_c   1.000
_cell.angle_alpha   90.00
_cell.angle_beta   90.00
_cell.angle_gamma   90.00
#
_symmetry.space_group_name_H-M   'P 1'
#
loop_
_entity.id
_entity.type
_entity.pdbx_description
1 polymer ?
#
loop_
_entity_poly.entity_id
_entity_poly.type
_entity_poly.pdbx_seq_one_letter_code
_entity_poly.pdbx_strand_id
1 'polypeptide(L)'
;MNADNQVPAPIADDQVRLVVEVFRMLADPTRVQLLWALSACELSVNELAGRVGKPAPSVSQHLAKLRMARLVQTRRAGTTIFYSLENEHVRQLVVDAVHNAEHAGPGVPAHHRQDPGVRSLDADTAVRTGGRR
;
A
#
# COMPACT_ATOMS: atom_id res chain seq x y z
N MET A 1 32.52 8.63 20.16
CA MET A 1 32.46 8.52 19.52
C MET A 1 31.56 8.33 18.84
N ASN A 2 31.28 8.27 18.26
CA ASN A 2 30.39 8.35 17.44
C ASN A 2 30.05 7.16 16.79
N ALA A 3 29.80 6.09 17.49
CA ALA A 3 29.23 4.89 16.97
C ALA A 3 27.94 5.19 16.27
N ASP A 4 27.27 6.19 16.74
CA ASP A 4 25.99 6.56 16.16
C ASP A 4 26.10 7.09 14.77
N ASN A 5 27.25 7.55 14.39
CA ASN A 5 27.43 8.11 13.08
C ASN A 5 27.99 7.15 12.08
N GLN A 6 28.16 5.91 12.46
CA GLN A 6 28.73 4.96 11.54
C GLN A 6 27.73 4.58 10.48
N VAL A 7 28.17 4.64 9.24
CA VAL A 7 27.35 4.20 8.12
C VAL A 7 27.26 2.68 8.17
N PRO A 8 26.08 2.12 8.05
CA PRO A 8 25.96 0.66 8.05
C PRO A 8 26.71 0.05 6.89
N ALA A 9 27.13 -1.18 7.05
CA ALA A 9 27.78 -1.90 5.96
C ALA A 9 26.80 -2.04 4.81
N PRO A 10 27.30 -2.03 3.57
CA PRO A 10 26.43 -2.25 2.42
C PRO A 10 25.78 -3.62 2.51
N ILE A 11 24.54 -3.71 2.03
CA ILE A 11 23.86 -4.99 2.00
C ILE A 11 24.28 -5.75 0.75
N ALA A 12 24.21 -7.07 0.82
CA ALA A 12 24.64 -7.92 -0.28
C ALA A 12 23.73 -7.77 -1.48
N ASP A 13 24.28 -7.99 -2.67
CA ASP A 13 23.54 -7.79 -3.91
C ASP A 13 22.26 -8.63 -3.99
N ASP A 14 22.33 -9.87 -3.55
CA ASP A 14 21.15 -10.73 -3.59
C ASP A 14 20.09 -10.23 -2.61
N GLN A 15 20.51 -9.67 -1.49
CA GLN A 15 19.57 -9.09 -0.55
C GLN A 15 18.95 -7.82 -1.12
N VAL A 16 19.74 -7.02 -1.84
CA VAL A 16 19.21 -5.85 -2.52
C VAL A 16 18.08 -6.24 -3.48
N ARG A 17 18.28 -7.34 -4.21
CA ARG A 17 17.26 -7.78 -5.14
C ARG A 17 15.96 -8.17 -4.43
N LEU A 18 16.07 -8.78 -3.26
CA LEU A 18 14.90 -9.14 -2.48
C LEU A 18 14.16 -7.89 -2.00
N VAL A 19 14.91 -6.88 -1.55
CA VAL A 19 14.30 -5.64 -1.12
C VAL A 19 13.61 -4.93 -2.28
N VAL A 20 14.23 -4.93 -3.45
CA VAL A 20 13.62 -4.33 -4.64
C VAL A 20 12.31 -5.02 -4.97
N GLU A 21 12.26 -6.34 -4.81
CA GLU A 21 11.04 -7.08 -5.08
C GLU A 21 9.93 -6.70 -4.11
N VAL A 22 10.27 -6.45 -2.85
CA VAL A 22 9.29 -5.96 -1.89
C VAL A 22 8.70 -4.63 -2.38
N PHE A 23 9.55 -3.70 -2.78
CA PHE A 23 9.06 -2.41 -3.27
C PHE A 23 8.23 -2.55 -4.54
N ARG A 24 8.58 -3.50 -5.40
CA ARG A 24 7.77 -3.76 -6.57
C ARG A 24 6.37 -4.22 -6.21
N MET A 25 6.27 -5.09 -5.22
CA MET A 25 4.98 -5.56 -4.77
C MET A 25 4.17 -4.44 -4.16
N LEU A 26 4.82 -3.48 -3.53
CA LEU A 26 4.14 -2.34 -2.94
C LEU A 26 3.77 -1.28 -3.97
N ALA A 27 4.31 -1.36 -5.16
CA ALA A 27 4.09 -0.33 -6.18
C ALA A 27 2.84 -0.63 -7.01
N ASP A 28 1.73 -0.85 -6.35
CA ASP A 28 0.46 -1.11 -7.00
C ASP A 28 -0.67 -0.61 -6.10
N PRO A 29 -1.60 0.20 -6.61
CA PRO A 29 -2.63 0.79 -5.75
C PRO A 29 -3.48 -0.23 -5.02
N THR A 30 -3.90 -1.29 -5.70
CA THR A 30 -4.75 -2.28 -5.07
C THR A 30 -4.00 -3.03 -3.98
N ARG A 31 -2.74 -3.39 -4.24
CA ARG A 31 -1.95 -4.12 -3.24
C ARG A 31 -1.69 -3.26 -2.02
N VAL A 32 -1.44 -1.96 -2.22
CA VAL A 32 -1.27 -1.06 -1.07
C VAL A 32 -2.55 -1.04 -0.23
N GLN A 33 -3.71 -0.95 -0.88
CA GLN A 33 -4.97 -0.95 -0.15
C GLN A 33 -5.21 -2.25 0.61
N LEU A 34 -4.86 -3.37 -0.01
CA LEU A 34 -5.00 -4.67 0.65
C LEU A 34 -4.10 -4.76 1.88
N LEU A 35 -2.85 -4.36 1.74
CA LEU A 35 -1.91 -4.40 2.85
C LEU A 35 -2.33 -3.45 3.97
N TRP A 36 -2.84 -2.29 3.61
CA TRP A 36 -3.34 -1.35 4.60
C TRP A 36 -4.50 -1.95 5.39
N ALA A 37 -5.45 -2.58 4.69
CA ALA A 37 -6.57 -3.23 5.37
C ALA A 37 -6.08 -4.32 6.31
N LEU A 38 -5.07 -5.09 5.88
CA LEU A 38 -4.53 -6.17 6.70
C LEU A 38 -3.66 -5.67 7.85
N SER A 39 -3.29 -4.40 7.86
CA SER A 39 -2.51 -3.87 8.97
C SER A 39 -3.33 -3.83 10.26
N ALA A 40 -4.64 -3.84 10.16
CA ALA A 40 -5.52 -3.78 11.32
C ALA A 40 -5.96 -5.16 11.81
N CYS A 41 -6.22 -6.09 10.90
CA CYS A 41 -6.73 -7.40 11.29
C CYS A 41 -6.63 -8.37 10.12
N GLU A 42 -6.80 -9.65 10.40
CA GLU A 42 -6.84 -10.63 9.32
C GLU A 42 -8.22 -10.62 8.67
N LEU A 43 -8.25 -10.88 7.38
CA LEU A 43 -9.47 -10.80 6.59
C LEU A 43 -9.47 -11.88 5.52
N SER A 44 -10.67 -12.32 5.15
CA SER A 44 -10.83 -13.26 4.04
C SER A 44 -10.79 -12.51 2.71
N VAL A 45 -10.71 -13.26 1.61
CA VAL A 45 -10.71 -12.65 0.27
C VAL A 45 -11.98 -11.84 0.06
N ASN A 46 -13.13 -12.38 0.46
CA ASN A 46 -14.39 -11.67 0.25
C ASN A 46 -14.47 -10.39 1.06
N GLU A 47 -13.96 -10.43 2.29
CA GLU A 47 -13.93 -9.23 3.12
C GLU A 47 -12.99 -8.19 2.53
N LEU A 48 -11.84 -8.63 2.04
CA LEU A 48 -10.89 -7.72 1.40
C LEU A 48 -11.47 -7.13 0.12
N ALA A 49 -12.11 -7.96 -0.68
CA ALA A 49 -12.73 -7.48 -1.92
C ALA A 49 -13.75 -6.39 -1.63
N GLY A 50 -14.55 -6.59 -0.59
CA GLY A 50 -15.52 -5.58 -0.19
C GLY A 50 -14.87 -4.29 0.26
N ARG A 51 -13.76 -4.40 0.96
CA ARG A 51 -13.08 -3.21 1.46
C ARG A 51 -12.41 -2.39 0.38
N VAL A 52 -11.82 -3.06 -0.61
CA VAL A 52 -11.11 -2.33 -1.66
C VAL A 52 -11.98 -2.09 -2.90
N GLY A 53 -13.20 -2.61 -2.90
CA GLY A 53 -14.11 -2.37 -4.01
C GLY A 53 -13.67 -3.00 -5.31
N LYS A 54 -13.07 -4.18 -5.25
CA LYS A 54 -12.60 -4.90 -6.43
C LYS A 54 -13.18 -6.30 -6.43
N PRO A 55 -13.30 -6.92 -7.62
CA PRO A 55 -13.82 -8.29 -7.68
C PRO A 55 -12.92 -9.28 -6.94
N ALA A 56 -13.53 -10.25 -6.29
CA ALA A 56 -12.79 -11.24 -5.54
C ALA A 56 -11.73 -11.97 -6.35
N PRO A 57 -11.97 -12.36 -7.62
CA PRO A 57 -10.90 -13.01 -8.39
C PRO A 57 -9.68 -12.12 -8.59
N SER A 58 -9.88 -10.83 -8.79
CA SER A 58 -8.78 -9.88 -8.93
C SER A 58 -8.01 -9.77 -7.63
N VAL A 59 -8.73 -9.64 -6.52
CA VAL A 59 -8.11 -9.55 -5.19
C VAL A 59 -7.32 -10.81 -4.90
N SER A 60 -7.87 -11.96 -5.26
CA SER A 60 -7.20 -13.24 -5.04
C SER A 60 -5.86 -13.29 -5.78
N GLN A 61 -5.81 -12.77 -6.99
CA GLN A 61 -4.55 -12.74 -7.75
C GLN A 61 -3.52 -11.83 -7.12
N HIS A 62 -3.95 -10.67 -6.63
CA HIS A 62 -3.04 -9.78 -5.92
C HIS A 62 -2.52 -10.42 -4.64
N LEU A 63 -3.39 -11.10 -3.92
CA LEU A 63 -2.99 -11.77 -2.68
C LEU A 63 -2.00 -12.90 -2.95
N ALA A 64 -2.19 -13.62 -4.06
CA ALA A 64 -1.25 -14.68 -4.42
C ALA A 64 0.15 -14.12 -4.64
N LYS A 65 0.25 -12.99 -5.32
CA LYS A 65 1.54 -12.34 -5.54
C LYS A 65 2.16 -11.86 -4.24
N LEU A 66 1.35 -11.27 -3.38
CA LEU A 66 1.83 -10.82 -2.07
C LEU A 66 2.31 -11.99 -1.23
N ARG A 67 1.62 -13.12 -1.34
CA ARG A 67 2.02 -14.30 -0.58
C ARG A 67 3.33 -14.87 -1.09
N MET A 68 3.51 -14.91 -2.41
CA MET A 68 4.76 -15.39 -2.99
C MET A 68 5.94 -14.51 -2.58
N ALA A 69 5.69 -13.21 -2.41
CA ALA A 69 6.71 -12.29 -1.96
C ALA A 69 6.87 -12.28 -0.44
N ARG A 70 6.12 -13.13 0.25
CA ARG A 70 6.17 -13.26 1.71
C ARG A 70 5.80 -11.98 2.45
N LEU A 71 4.85 -11.27 1.89
CA LEU A 71 4.31 -10.08 2.56
C LEU A 71 3.01 -10.40 3.29
N VAL A 72 2.33 -11.47 2.89
CA VAL A 72 1.14 -11.94 3.60
C VAL A 72 1.23 -13.44 3.81
N GLN A 73 0.51 -13.91 4.80
CA GLN A 73 0.39 -15.32 5.10
C GLN A 73 -1.08 -15.67 5.25
N THR A 74 -1.36 -16.96 5.28
CA THR A 74 -2.74 -17.44 5.32
C THR A 74 -2.94 -18.35 6.50
N ARG A 75 -4.20 -18.43 6.92
CA ARG A 75 -4.63 -19.34 7.97
C ARG A 75 -5.99 -19.90 7.54
N ARG A 76 -6.17 -21.18 7.69
CA ARG A 76 -7.43 -21.81 7.35
C ARG A 76 -8.29 -21.96 8.61
N ALA A 77 -9.55 -21.59 8.51
CA ALA A 77 -10.52 -21.84 9.57
C ALA A 77 -11.76 -22.41 8.90
N GLY A 78 -11.95 -23.73 9.03
CA GLY A 78 -13.01 -24.42 8.30
C GLY A 78 -12.75 -24.37 6.80
N THR A 79 -13.70 -23.81 6.06
CA THR A 79 -13.54 -23.67 4.62
C THR A 79 -13.08 -22.28 4.24
N THR A 80 -12.85 -21.40 5.22
CA THR A 80 -12.46 -20.03 4.96
C THR A 80 -10.96 -19.87 5.14
N ILE A 81 -10.34 -19.14 4.24
CA ILE A 81 -8.93 -18.81 4.34
C ILE A 81 -8.83 -17.33 4.69
N PHE A 82 -8.11 -17.05 5.78
CA PHE A 82 -7.87 -15.68 6.22
C PHE A 82 -6.44 -15.27 5.88
N TYR A 83 -6.29 -14.03 5.47
CA TYR A 83 -4.99 -13.45 5.15
C TYR A 83 -4.58 -12.49 6.26
N SER A 84 -3.30 -12.43 6.53
CA SER A 84 -2.74 -11.46 7.48
C SER A 84 -1.36 -11.07 6.99
N LEU A 85 -0.83 -9.97 7.54
CA LEU A 85 0.52 -9.57 7.19
C LEU A 85 1.51 -10.60 7.73
N GLU A 86 2.59 -10.80 6.98
CA GLU A 86 3.54 -11.85 7.30
C GLU A 86 4.16 -11.67 8.68
N ASN A 87 4.51 -10.44 9.04
CA ASN A 87 5.14 -10.18 10.33
C ASN A 87 5.03 -8.69 10.65
N GLU A 88 5.55 -8.33 11.81
CA GLU A 88 5.48 -6.95 12.27
C GLU A 88 6.31 -5.99 11.43
N HIS A 89 7.38 -6.47 10.81
CA HIS A 89 8.18 -5.62 9.93
C HIS A 89 7.38 -5.17 8.72
N VAL A 90 6.60 -6.07 8.15
CA VAL A 90 5.74 -5.72 7.01
C VAL A 90 4.69 -4.71 7.45
N ARG A 91 4.10 -4.92 8.63
CA ARG A 91 3.10 -4.00 9.15
C ARG A 91 3.69 -2.61 9.31
N GLN A 92 4.87 -2.52 9.91
CA GLN A 92 5.50 -1.24 10.16
C GLN A 92 5.85 -0.54 8.84
N LEU A 93 6.32 -1.30 7.86
CA LEU A 93 6.66 -0.74 6.56
C LEU A 93 5.42 -0.13 5.89
N VAL A 94 4.30 -0.85 5.92
CA VAL A 94 3.07 -0.37 5.30
C VAL A 94 2.54 0.86 6.03
N VAL A 95 2.48 0.80 7.34
CA VAL A 95 1.95 1.90 8.15
C VAL A 95 2.81 3.13 7.96
N ASP A 96 4.13 2.96 8.00
CA ASP A 96 5.03 4.09 7.85
C ASP A 96 4.95 4.71 6.46
N ALA A 97 4.79 3.87 5.43
CA ALA A 97 4.65 4.39 4.08
C ALA A 97 3.40 5.26 3.94
N VAL A 98 2.29 4.81 4.52
CA VAL A 98 1.05 5.57 4.46
C VAL A 98 1.19 6.88 5.23
N HIS A 99 1.75 6.82 6.44
CA HIS A 99 1.92 8.02 7.24
C HIS A 99 2.90 8.99 6.58
N ASN A 100 3.95 8.47 5.98
CA ASN A 100 4.91 9.33 5.29
C ASN A 100 4.25 10.03 4.11
N ALA A 101 3.37 9.32 3.40
CA ALA A 101 2.68 9.93 2.27
C ALA A 101 1.78 11.08 2.72
N GLU A 102 1.16 10.94 3.88
CA GLU A 102 0.32 12.01 4.40
C GLU A 102 1.13 13.25 4.74
N HIS A 103 2.31 13.05 5.28
CA HIS A 103 3.17 14.18 5.66
C HIS A 103 3.94 14.75 4.48
N ALA A 104 4.30 13.90 3.52
CA ALA A 104 5.11 14.34 2.39
C ALA A 104 4.26 14.93 1.26
N GLY A 105 2.96 14.79 1.31
CA GLY A 105 2.11 15.45 0.36
C GLY A 105 2.31 16.94 0.50
N PRO A 106 1.70 17.74 -0.33
CA PRO A 106 1.96 19.19 -0.36
C PRO A 106 1.58 19.89 0.93
N GLY A 107 1.97 19.34 2.04
CA GLY A 107 1.69 19.91 3.35
C GLY A 107 0.24 19.75 3.77
N VAL A 108 -0.51 18.93 3.04
CA VAL A 108 -1.93 18.79 3.28
C VAL A 108 -2.21 17.39 3.76
N PRO A 109 -2.63 17.22 5.01
CA PRO A 109 -3.02 15.90 5.52
C PRO A 109 -4.16 15.30 4.71
N ALA A 110 -4.35 14.00 4.83
CA ALA A 110 -5.34 13.29 4.04
C ALA A 110 -6.73 13.90 4.13
N HIS A 111 -7.09 14.37 5.29
CA HIS A 111 -8.42 14.95 5.48
C HIS A 111 -8.56 16.32 4.82
N HIS A 112 -7.48 16.88 4.33
CA HIS A 112 -7.53 18.14 3.61
C HIS A 112 -7.36 17.95 2.12
N ARG A 113 -7.45 16.75 1.65
CA ARG A 113 -7.27 16.52 0.23
C ARG A 113 -8.36 17.11 -0.62
N GLN A 114 -9.35 17.65 0.00
CA GLN A 114 -10.39 18.32 -0.72
C GLN A 114 -10.12 19.79 -0.81
N ASP A 115 -8.87 20.14 -0.67
CA ASP A 115 -8.42 21.50 -0.82
C ASP A 115 -8.92 22.06 -2.13
N PRO A 116 -9.52 23.23 -2.09
CA PRO A 116 -10.04 23.86 -3.30
C PRO A 116 -8.99 24.07 -4.38
N GLY A 117 -7.74 24.20 -3.99
CA GLY A 117 -6.68 24.40 -4.96
C GLY A 117 -6.57 23.25 -5.94
N VAL A 118 -6.64 22.03 -5.41
CA VAL A 118 -6.56 20.86 -6.26
C VAL A 118 -7.78 20.76 -7.13
N ARG A 119 -8.93 21.07 -6.58
CA ARG A 119 -10.15 20.98 -7.35
C ARG A 119 -10.24 22.08 -8.38
N SER A 120 -9.59 23.20 -8.11
CA SER A 120 -9.61 24.29 -9.05
C SER A 120 -9.02 23.92 -10.39
N LEU A 121 -7.99 23.11 -10.36
CA LEU A 121 -7.37 22.71 -11.61
C LEU A 121 -8.33 21.90 -12.46
N ASP A 122 -9.02 20.99 -11.82
CA ASP A 122 -9.97 20.17 -12.54
C ASP A 122 -11.14 21.01 -13.04
N ALA A 123 -11.59 21.91 -12.20
CA ALA A 123 -12.71 22.76 -12.58
C ALA A 123 -12.33 23.66 -13.76
N ASP A 124 -11.15 24.20 -13.73
CA ASP A 124 -10.69 25.04 -14.80
C ASP A 124 -10.62 24.28 -16.11
N THR A 125 -10.12 23.07 -16.04
CA THR A 125 -10.03 22.26 -17.23
C THR A 125 -11.40 21.98 -17.81
N ALA A 126 -12.32 21.65 -16.93
CA ALA A 126 -13.67 21.35 -17.37
C ALA A 126 -14.34 22.58 -18.00
N VAL A 127 -14.14 23.71 -17.37
CA VAL A 127 -14.77 24.96 -17.88
C VAL A 127 -14.19 25.28 -19.24
N ARG A 128 -12.88 25.17 -19.39
CA ARG A 128 -12.31 25.48 -20.68
C ARG A 128 -12.77 24.54 -21.76
N THR A 129 -12.92 23.27 -21.40
CA THR A 129 -13.38 22.31 -22.36
C THR A 129 -14.81 22.63 -22.79
N GLY A 130 -15.64 22.98 -21.85
CA GLY A 130 -17.00 23.27 -22.16
C GLY A 130 -17.20 24.60 -22.90
N GLY A 131 -16.29 25.49 -22.71
CA GLY A 131 -16.38 26.78 -23.36
C GLY A 131 -16.00 26.81 -24.82
N ARG A 132 -15.48 25.71 -25.34
CA ARG A 132 -15.07 25.69 -26.61
C ARG A 132 -16.09 25.26 -27.49
N ARG A 133 -17.15 25.57 -27.61
CA ARG A 133 -18.11 25.20 -28.49
C ARG A 133 -18.63 26.23 -29.16
#